data_f56d8fc1773a22ee7f11326aac6bcd63
#
_entry.id   f56d8fc1773a22ee7f11326aac6bcd63
#
_cell.length_a   1.000
_cell.length_b   1.000
_cell.length_c   1.000
_cell.angle_alpha   90.00
_cell.angle_beta   90.00
_cell.angle_gamma   90.00
#
_symmetry.space_group_name_H-M   'P 1'
#
loop_
_entity.id
_entity.type
_entity.pdbx_description
1 polymer ?
#
loop_
_entity_poly.entity_id
_entity_poly.type
_entity_poly.pdbx_seq_one_letter_code
_entity_poly.pdbx_strand_id
1 'polypeptide(L)'
;MIAIIDYDTGNLRSVSNVLKRLGAEFCVTSDAAVIRAAEKVLLPGVGAAASAMQKLQERGLCQVVRELKQPVLGICVGMQIMCRRSEEGDVDCLGIFDTDVRRFTPCKEQGVKVPHMGWNSIENLRSPLFDGVENGAYVYFVHSYAPNLCDEAIATATNGCEFAAALAKDNFYGTQFHPEKSGDVGETILKNFIDL
;
A
#
# COMPACT_ATOMS: atom_id res chain seq x y z
N MET A 1 10.26 11.02 -13.31
CA MET A 1 10.66 9.59 -13.17
C MET A 1 10.21 9.06 -11.80
N ILE A 2 9.66 7.84 -11.74
CA ILE A 2 9.18 7.16 -10.52
C ILE A 2 10.24 6.17 -10.04
N ALA A 3 10.57 6.14 -8.77
CA ALA A 3 11.39 5.08 -8.18
C ALA A 3 10.51 4.00 -7.56
N ILE A 4 10.70 2.73 -7.95
CA ILE A 4 10.15 1.57 -7.26
C ILE A 4 11.23 1.04 -6.33
N ILE A 5 10.98 1.04 -5.02
CA ILE A 5 11.95 0.58 -4.03
C ILE A 5 12.07 -0.95 -4.12
N ASP A 6 13.29 -1.42 -4.40
CA ASP A 6 13.66 -2.83 -4.34
C ASP A 6 14.39 -3.12 -3.02
N TYR A 7 13.70 -3.81 -2.14
CA TYR A 7 14.26 -4.30 -0.88
C TYR A 7 14.06 -5.83 -0.72
N ASP A 8 14.17 -6.56 -1.82
CA ASP A 8 14.01 -8.03 -1.94
C ASP A 8 12.62 -8.53 -1.55
N THR A 9 11.61 -7.71 -1.68
CA THR A 9 10.20 -8.07 -1.50
C THR A 9 9.34 -7.17 -2.36
N GLY A 10 8.15 -7.61 -2.66
CA GLY A 10 7.21 -6.85 -3.47
C GLY A 10 6.92 -7.48 -4.82
N ASN A 11 5.80 -7.08 -5.38
CA ASN A 11 5.36 -7.51 -6.70
C ASN A 11 5.91 -6.56 -7.78
N LEU A 12 7.24 -6.39 -7.80
CA LEU A 12 7.93 -5.42 -8.67
C LEU A 12 7.52 -5.56 -10.14
N ARG A 13 7.41 -6.82 -10.61
CA ARG A 13 7.09 -7.09 -12.02
C ARG A 13 5.68 -6.60 -12.40
N SER A 14 4.68 -6.87 -11.56
CA SER A 14 3.30 -6.46 -11.84
C SER A 14 3.16 -4.94 -11.80
N VAL A 15 3.75 -4.29 -10.80
CA VAL A 15 3.78 -2.83 -10.69
C VAL A 15 4.48 -2.21 -11.91
N SER A 16 5.66 -2.72 -12.29
CA SER A 16 6.39 -2.26 -13.48
C SER A 16 5.59 -2.41 -14.76
N ASN A 17 4.84 -3.50 -14.91
CA ASN A 17 4.02 -3.74 -16.10
C ASN A 17 2.88 -2.73 -16.23
N VAL A 18 2.22 -2.37 -15.14
CA VAL A 18 1.17 -1.34 -15.16
C VAL A 18 1.77 0.04 -15.48
N LEU A 19 2.88 0.42 -14.84
CA LEU A 19 3.54 1.69 -15.14
C LEU A 19 3.96 1.80 -16.62
N LYS A 20 4.44 0.71 -17.23
CA LYS A 20 4.72 0.65 -18.68
C LYS A 20 3.46 0.90 -19.53
N ARG A 21 2.32 0.28 -19.17
CA ARG A 21 1.06 0.50 -19.89
C ARG A 21 0.57 1.94 -19.77
N LEU A 22 0.78 2.55 -18.60
CA LEU A 22 0.45 3.95 -18.34
C LEU A 22 1.46 4.94 -18.96
N GLY A 23 2.53 4.44 -19.62
CA GLY A 23 3.55 5.30 -20.26
C GLY A 23 4.43 6.05 -19.25
N ALA A 24 4.45 5.64 -17.98
CA ALA A 24 5.24 6.30 -16.95
C ALA A 24 6.72 5.88 -17.02
N GLU A 25 7.61 6.84 -16.87
CA GLU A 25 9.05 6.60 -16.74
C GLU A 25 9.37 6.20 -15.31
N PHE A 26 10.01 5.04 -15.11
CA PHE A 26 10.37 4.53 -13.79
C PHE A 26 11.69 3.77 -13.78
N CYS A 27 12.25 3.61 -12.58
CA CYS A 27 13.35 2.69 -12.31
C CYS A 27 13.03 1.82 -11.09
N VAL A 28 13.63 0.62 -11.04
CA VAL A 28 13.62 -0.26 -9.86
C VAL A 28 15.00 -0.14 -9.21
N THR A 29 15.04 0.27 -7.94
CA THR A 29 16.30 0.61 -7.27
C THR A 29 16.25 0.42 -5.77
N SER A 30 17.41 0.09 -5.18
CA SER A 30 17.68 0.15 -3.74
C SER A 30 18.62 1.31 -3.37
N ASP A 31 19.05 2.12 -4.35
CA ASP A 31 19.94 3.25 -4.12
C ASP A 31 19.19 4.43 -3.48
N ALA A 32 19.59 4.79 -2.27
CA ALA A 32 18.98 5.88 -1.51
C ALA A 32 19.07 7.24 -2.22
N ALA A 33 20.12 7.50 -2.97
CA ALA A 33 20.29 8.76 -3.70
C ALA A 33 19.30 8.84 -4.87
N VAL A 34 19.11 7.74 -5.61
CA VAL A 34 18.13 7.64 -6.69
C VAL A 34 16.71 7.76 -6.15
N ILE A 35 16.40 7.10 -5.03
CA ILE A 35 15.08 7.16 -4.38
C ILE A 35 14.76 8.62 -3.96
N ARG A 36 15.72 9.32 -3.33
CA ARG A 36 15.52 10.71 -2.91
C ARG A 36 15.39 11.69 -4.08
N ALA A 37 16.04 11.41 -5.21
CA ALA A 37 15.99 12.26 -6.40
C ALA A 37 14.77 12.01 -7.30
N ALA A 38 14.01 10.94 -7.06
CA ALA A 38 12.82 10.61 -7.84
C ALA A 38 11.69 11.61 -7.56
N GLU A 39 10.85 11.87 -8.56
CA GLU A 39 9.67 12.74 -8.42
C GLU A 39 8.59 12.07 -7.57
N LYS A 40 8.48 10.74 -7.64
CA LYS A 40 7.53 9.92 -6.90
C LYS A 40 8.16 8.58 -6.53
N VAL A 41 7.65 7.96 -5.47
CA VAL A 41 8.19 6.69 -4.97
C VAL A 41 7.07 5.68 -4.77
N LEU A 42 7.29 4.45 -5.24
CA LEU A 42 6.45 3.30 -4.94
C LEU A 42 7.18 2.37 -3.96
N LEU A 43 6.48 2.00 -2.89
CA LEU A 43 6.93 1.03 -1.90
C LEU A 43 6.01 -0.20 -1.96
N PRO A 44 6.21 -1.11 -2.92
CA PRO A 44 5.43 -2.34 -2.98
C PRO A 44 5.90 -3.31 -1.90
N GLY A 45 5.01 -4.15 -1.39
CA GLY A 45 5.37 -5.17 -0.42
C GLY A 45 4.45 -6.38 -0.53
N VAL A 46 5.04 -7.57 -0.39
CA VAL A 46 4.32 -8.85 -0.27
C VAL A 46 4.98 -9.70 0.81
N GLY A 47 4.26 -10.71 1.30
CA GLY A 47 4.72 -11.57 2.39
C GLY A 47 4.40 -10.99 3.76
N ALA A 48 5.27 -11.18 4.73
CA ALA A 48 5.05 -10.78 6.12
C ALA A 48 5.70 -9.42 6.46
N ALA A 49 5.00 -8.61 7.27
CA ALA A 49 5.46 -7.30 7.68
C ALA A 49 6.82 -7.32 8.40
N ALA A 50 7.05 -8.31 9.29
CA ALA A 50 8.34 -8.45 9.98
C ALA A 50 9.50 -8.68 9.01
N SER A 51 9.32 -9.57 8.01
CA SER A 51 10.34 -9.80 6.98
C SER A 51 10.58 -8.58 6.10
N ALA A 52 9.50 -7.86 5.77
CA ALA A 52 9.60 -6.62 4.99
C ALA A 52 10.38 -5.54 5.75
N MET A 53 10.09 -5.34 7.05
CA MET A 53 10.82 -4.38 7.90
C MET A 53 12.29 -4.77 8.06
N GLN A 54 12.57 -6.05 8.30
CA GLN A 54 13.95 -6.56 8.41
C GLN A 54 14.76 -6.22 7.14
N LYS A 55 14.23 -6.57 5.96
CA LYS A 55 14.91 -6.32 4.68
C LYS A 55 15.09 -4.82 4.40
N LEU A 56 14.08 -4.02 4.70
CA LEU A 56 14.17 -2.57 4.56
C LEU A 56 15.27 -1.98 5.47
N GLN A 57 15.39 -2.51 6.70
CA GLN A 57 16.42 -2.12 7.67
C GLN A 57 17.81 -2.57 7.23
N GLU A 58 17.97 -3.81 6.78
CA GLU A 58 19.24 -4.35 6.27
C GLU A 58 19.80 -3.53 5.10
N ARG A 59 18.92 -2.94 4.29
CA ARG A 59 19.28 -2.03 3.20
C ARG A 59 19.45 -0.58 3.62
N GLY A 60 19.26 -0.25 4.89
CA GLY A 60 19.38 1.12 5.41
C GLY A 60 18.30 2.08 4.90
N LEU A 61 17.17 1.55 4.39
CA LEU A 61 16.14 2.33 3.72
C LEU A 61 15.05 2.86 4.66
N CYS A 62 14.95 2.39 5.91
CA CYS A 62 13.91 2.84 6.85
C CYS A 62 13.90 4.37 7.04
N GLN A 63 15.08 4.96 7.30
CA GLN A 63 15.19 6.41 7.48
C GLN A 63 15.00 7.15 6.16
N VAL A 64 15.49 6.57 5.06
CA VAL A 64 15.29 7.15 3.71
C VAL A 64 13.81 7.34 3.43
N VAL A 65 12.99 6.28 3.62
CA VAL A 65 11.53 6.35 3.36
C VAL A 65 10.86 7.38 4.26
N ARG A 66 11.18 7.43 5.57
CA ARG A 66 10.58 8.41 6.50
C ARG A 66 10.86 9.88 6.11
N GLU A 67 11.99 10.14 5.48
CA GLU A 67 12.45 11.50 5.13
C GLU A 67 11.98 11.99 3.75
N LEU A 68 11.36 11.13 2.93
CA LEU A 68 10.88 11.51 1.61
C LEU A 68 9.89 12.66 1.69
N LYS A 69 9.97 13.58 0.74
CA LYS A 69 9.08 14.75 0.63
C LYS A 69 8.17 14.70 -0.60
N GLN A 70 8.60 13.96 -1.61
CA GLN A 70 7.79 13.68 -2.80
C GLN A 70 6.69 12.65 -2.48
N PRO A 71 5.64 12.54 -3.31
CA PRO A 71 4.59 11.55 -3.11
C PRO A 71 5.13 10.11 -3.02
N VAL A 72 4.70 9.37 -2.01
CA VAL A 72 5.05 7.96 -1.78
C VAL A 72 3.76 7.14 -1.73
N LEU A 73 3.70 6.05 -2.49
CA LEU A 73 2.58 5.10 -2.42
C LEU A 73 3.06 3.73 -1.96
N GLY A 74 2.61 3.32 -0.78
CA GLY A 74 2.77 1.95 -0.26
C GLY A 74 1.67 1.03 -0.79
N ILE A 75 2.03 -0.17 -1.26
CA ILE A 75 1.06 -1.14 -1.77
C ILE A 75 1.08 -2.40 -0.90
N CYS A 76 -0.07 -2.78 -0.36
CA CYS A 76 -0.31 -3.94 0.50
C CYS A 76 0.64 -3.94 1.72
N VAL A 77 1.59 -4.86 1.84
CA VAL A 77 2.58 -4.85 2.92
C VAL A 77 3.39 -3.55 2.92
N GLY A 78 3.62 -2.93 1.76
CA GLY A 78 4.25 -1.61 1.68
C GLY A 78 3.49 -0.52 2.45
N MET A 79 2.16 -0.51 2.40
CA MET A 79 1.34 0.36 3.25
C MET A 79 1.42 -0.06 4.72
N GLN A 80 1.32 -1.37 5.01
CA GLN A 80 1.33 -1.88 6.37
C GLN A 80 2.60 -1.50 7.14
N ILE A 81 3.76 -1.58 6.50
CA ILE A 81 5.02 -1.18 7.14
C ILE A 81 5.19 0.34 7.30
N MET A 82 4.34 1.15 6.68
CA MET A 82 4.26 2.59 6.97
C MET A 82 3.41 2.91 8.21
N CYS A 83 2.61 1.97 8.73
CA CYS A 83 1.89 2.11 10.00
C CYS A 83 2.85 2.09 11.21
N ARG A 84 2.32 2.22 12.44
CA ARG A 84 3.13 2.17 13.68
C ARG A 84 3.70 0.78 13.96
N ARG A 85 2.83 -0.22 13.91
CA ARG A 85 3.13 -1.60 14.31
C ARG A 85 2.27 -2.59 13.53
N SER A 86 2.79 -3.78 13.33
CA SER A 86 2.03 -4.91 12.78
C SER A 86 2.03 -6.10 13.74
N GLU A 87 0.84 -6.70 13.95
CA GLU A 87 0.71 -7.99 14.65
C GLU A 87 1.37 -9.13 13.86
N GLU A 88 1.58 -8.96 12.55
CA GLU A 88 2.29 -9.94 11.74
C GLU A 88 3.78 -9.94 12.05
N GLY A 89 4.17 -10.84 12.95
CA GLY A 89 5.52 -10.96 13.48
C GLY A 89 5.83 -9.99 14.61
N ASP A 90 4.80 -9.34 15.18
CA ASP A 90 4.90 -8.45 16.34
C ASP A 90 6.00 -7.39 16.20
N VAL A 91 5.96 -6.64 15.09
CA VAL A 91 7.04 -5.74 14.66
C VAL A 91 6.64 -4.28 14.69
N ASP A 92 7.53 -3.43 15.20
CA ASP A 92 7.43 -1.98 15.03
C ASP A 92 7.78 -1.61 13.59
N CYS A 93 6.96 -0.75 12.98
CA CYS A 93 7.08 -0.36 11.59
C CYS A 93 7.63 1.08 11.44
N LEU A 94 7.39 1.73 10.31
CA LEU A 94 7.95 3.06 10.04
C LEU A 94 7.28 4.20 10.83
N GLY A 95 6.08 4.00 11.34
CA GLY A 95 5.36 4.99 12.16
C GLY A 95 4.97 6.26 11.40
N ILE A 96 4.71 6.16 10.11
CA ILE A 96 4.24 7.27 9.27
C ILE A 96 2.74 7.47 9.51
N PHE A 97 1.95 6.40 9.40
CA PHE A 97 0.51 6.41 9.72
C PHE A 97 0.28 6.07 11.18
N ASP A 98 -0.61 6.80 11.84
CA ASP A 98 -0.92 6.63 13.27
C ASP A 98 -1.96 5.55 13.51
N THR A 99 -1.72 4.36 13.00
CA THR A 99 -2.57 3.18 13.16
C THR A 99 -1.75 1.91 13.27
N ASP A 100 -2.37 0.85 13.84
CA ASP A 100 -1.78 -0.47 13.94
C ASP A 100 -2.41 -1.42 12.92
N VAL A 101 -1.62 -2.34 12.42
CA VAL A 101 -2.04 -3.42 11.54
C VAL A 101 -2.40 -4.64 12.37
N ARG A 102 -3.65 -5.14 12.24
CA ARG A 102 -4.18 -6.25 13.01
C ARG A 102 -4.65 -7.39 12.14
N ARG A 103 -4.62 -8.59 12.71
CA ARG A 103 -5.10 -9.80 12.07
C ARG A 103 -6.62 -9.85 12.06
N PHE A 104 -7.21 -10.26 10.93
CA PHE A 104 -8.63 -10.60 10.88
C PHE A 104 -8.94 -11.83 11.72
N THR A 105 -10.08 -11.82 12.41
CA THR A 105 -10.58 -13.00 13.13
C THR A 105 -11.52 -13.78 12.20
N PRO A 106 -11.18 -15.05 11.86
CA PRO A 106 -12.09 -15.86 11.03
C PRO A 106 -13.43 -16.07 11.76
N CYS A 107 -14.53 -15.91 11.02
CA CYS A 107 -15.87 -16.17 11.53
C CYS A 107 -16.72 -16.86 10.45
N LYS A 108 -16.97 -18.17 10.61
CA LYS A 108 -17.75 -18.95 9.64
C LYS A 108 -19.20 -18.49 9.53
N GLU A 109 -19.82 -18.09 10.63
CA GLU A 109 -21.20 -17.63 10.70
C GLU A 109 -21.43 -16.33 9.93
N GLN A 110 -20.40 -15.47 9.90
CA GLN A 110 -20.41 -14.20 9.15
C GLN A 110 -19.74 -14.31 7.77
N GLY A 111 -19.30 -15.51 7.38
CA GLY A 111 -18.60 -15.73 6.10
C GLY A 111 -17.19 -15.12 6.03
N VAL A 112 -16.62 -14.74 7.18
CA VAL A 112 -15.29 -14.12 7.22
C VAL A 112 -14.21 -15.16 7.00
N LYS A 113 -13.50 -15.02 5.86
CA LYS A 113 -12.36 -15.86 5.51
C LYS A 113 -11.05 -15.13 5.78
N VAL A 114 -10.06 -15.87 6.24
CA VAL A 114 -8.67 -15.40 6.39
C VAL A 114 -7.75 -16.38 5.69
N PRO A 115 -6.99 -15.96 4.68
CA PRO A 115 -6.86 -14.57 4.19
C PRO A 115 -8.13 -14.02 3.51
N HIS A 116 -8.33 -12.70 3.59
CA HIS A 116 -9.22 -11.96 2.71
C HIS A 116 -8.60 -11.93 1.32
N MET A 117 -9.15 -12.73 0.41
CA MET A 117 -8.60 -12.91 -0.93
C MET A 117 -9.71 -12.80 -1.98
N GLY A 118 -9.52 -11.94 -2.94
CA GLY A 118 -10.44 -11.74 -4.06
C GLY A 118 -10.84 -10.28 -4.23
N TRP A 119 -11.89 -10.08 -5.02
CA TRP A 119 -12.45 -8.76 -5.30
C TRP A 119 -13.42 -8.35 -4.19
N ASN A 120 -13.29 -7.10 -3.74
CA ASN A 120 -14.18 -6.50 -2.75
C ASN A 120 -14.32 -5.01 -3.04
N SER A 121 -15.43 -4.42 -2.59
CA SER A 121 -15.71 -3.00 -2.77
C SER A 121 -14.89 -2.14 -1.81
N ILE A 122 -14.57 -0.92 -2.26
CA ILE A 122 -14.02 0.16 -1.46
C ILE A 122 -15.04 1.28 -1.33
N GLU A 123 -15.17 1.80 -0.12
CA GLU A 123 -16.16 2.80 0.26
C GLU A 123 -15.48 4.01 0.90
N ASN A 124 -16.25 5.08 1.11
CA ASN A 124 -15.79 6.29 1.81
C ASN A 124 -14.54 6.92 1.16
N LEU A 125 -14.52 6.99 -0.17
CA LEU A 125 -13.40 7.51 -0.95
C LEU A 125 -13.22 9.02 -0.70
N ARG A 126 -12.03 9.40 -0.21
CA ARG A 126 -11.70 10.79 0.16
C ARG A 126 -10.24 11.06 -0.19
N SER A 127 -9.92 11.39 -1.38
CA SER A 127 -8.55 11.82 -1.78
C SER A 127 -8.49 12.00 -3.28
N PRO A 128 -7.66 12.89 -3.83
CA PRO A 128 -7.36 12.94 -5.26
C PRO A 128 -6.86 11.60 -5.83
N LEU A 129 -6.34 10.70 -4.99
CA LEU A 129 -5.97 9.34 -5.40
C LEU A 129 -7.15 8.57 -6.03
N PHE A 130 -8.38 8.91 -5.66
CA PHE A 130 -9.61 8.26 -6.13
C PHE A 130 -10.41 9.11 -7.14
N ASP A 131 -9.83 10.15 -7.72
CA ASP A 131 -10.53 10.96 -8.73
C ASP A 131 -10.97 10.08 -9.90
N GLY A 132 -12.26 10.14 -10.25
CA GLY A 132 -12.87 9.31 -11.28
C GLY A 132 -13.16 7.86 -10.88
N VAL A 133 -12.92 7.48 -9.61
CA VAL A 133 -13.30 6.17 -9.04
C VAL A 133 -14.63 6.30 -8.30
N GLU A 134 -15.59 5.46 -8.63
CA GLU A 134 -16.89 5.43 -7.95
C GLU A 134 -16.81 4.77 -6.58
N ASN A 135 -17.57 5.28 -5.61
CA ASN A 135 -17.76 4.62 -4.33
C ASN A 135 -18.42 3.26 -4.55
N GLY A 136 -17.94 2.20 -3.93
CA GLY A 136 -18.37 0.84 -4.21
C GLY A 136 -17.60 0.14 -5.34
N ALA A 137 -16.59 0.80 -5.93
CA ALA A 137 -15.74 0.17 -6.94
C ALA A 137 -15.00 -1.06 -6.38
N TYR A 138 -14.88 -2.10 -7.20
CA TYR A 138 -14.23 -3.34 -6.81
C TYR A 138 -12.73 -3.31 -7.11
N VAL A 139 -11.94 -3.73 -6.12
CA VAL A 139 -10.48 -3.88 -6.21
C VAL A 139 -10.04 -5.23 -5.67
N TYR A 140 -8.82 -5.66 -5.98
CA TYR A 140 -8.30 -6.97 -5.61
C TYR A 140 -7.52 -6.92 -4.29
N PHE A 141 -7.94 -7.73 -3.34
CA PHE A 141 -7.30 -7.93 -2.03
C PHE A 141 -6.67 -9.32 -1.92
N VAL A 142 -5.56 -9.40 -1.19
CA VAL A 142 -4.97 -10.66 -0.71
C VAL A 142 -4.15 -10.38 0.55
N HIS A 143 -4.79 -10.48 1.72
CA HIS A 143 -4.13 -10.19 3.01
C HIS A 143 -4.86 -10.87 4.18
N SER A 144 -4.12 -11.13 5.26
CA SER A 144 -4.66 -11.64 6.53
C SER A 144 -4.69 -10.59 7.64
N TYR A 145 -3.99 -9.47 7.40
CA TYR A 145 -3.83 -8.34 8.32
C TYR A 145 -4.21 -7.05 7.60
N ALA A 146 -4.76 -6.09 8.32
CA ALA A 146 -5.14 -4.79 7.77
C ALA A 146 -4.97 -3.69 8.84
N PRO A 147 -4.75 -2.42 8.42
CA PRO A 147 -4.78 -1.29 9.35
C PRO A 147 -6.17 -1.09 9.94
N ASN A 148 -6.22 -0.77 11.23
CA ASN A 148 -7.45 -0.32 11.85
C ASN A 148 -7.94 0.99 11.22
N LEU A 149 -9.22 1.28 11.37
CA LEU A 149 -9.76 2.60 11.03
C LEU A 149 -9.07 3.68 11.86
N CYS A 150 -8.75 4.78 11.20
CA CYS A 150 -8.15 5.98 11.81
C CYS A 150 -8.53 7.21 10.99
N ASP A 151 -8.17 8.40 11.48
CA ASP A 151 -8.49 9.68 10.81
C ASP A 151 -7.79 9.81 9.44
N GLU A 152 -6.68 9.12 9.25
CA GLU A 152 -5.89 9.08 8.02
C GLU A 152 -6.48 8.13 6.95
N ALA A 153 -7.57 7.39 7.25
CA ALA A 153 -8.22 6.52 6.28
C ALA A 153 -8.91 7.33 5.19
N ILE A 154 -8.53 7.09 3.94
CA ILE A 154 -9.08 7.73 2.74
C ILE A 154 -9.96 6.80 1.91
N ALA A 155 -10.03 5.54 2.26
CA ALA A 155 -11.00 4.55 1.78
C ALA A 155 -11.14 3.45 2.83
N THR A 156 -12.32 2.83 2.89
CA THR A 156 -12.62 1.69 3.77
C THR A 156 -13.08 0.49 2.98
N ALA A 157 -13.00 -0.69 3.57
CA ALA A 157 -13.60 -1.92 3.08
C ALA A 157 -14.00 -2.81 4.26
N THR A 158 -14.82 -3.83 4.00
CA THR A 158 -15.33 -4.73 5.04
C THR A 158 -14.95 -6.17 4.77
N ASN A 159 -14.39 -6.86 5.77
CA ASN A 159 -14.21 -8.31 5.81
C ASN A 159 -14.55 -8.80 7.22
N GLY A 160 -15.85 -8.89 7.53
CA GLY A 160 -16.37 -9.14 8.89
C GLY A 160 -16.30 -7.93 9.82
N CYS A 161 -15.26 -7.13 9.73
CA CYS A 161 -15.14 -5.79 10.32
C CYS A 161 -14.68 -4.80 9.26
N GLU A 162 -14.99 -3.54 9.47
CA GLU A 162 -14.50 -2.46 8.63
C GLU A 162 -13.02 -2.18 8.95
N PHE A 163 -12.22 -1.91 7.90
CA PHE A 163 -10.80 -1.61 8.02
C PHE A 163 -10.40 -0.50 7.03
N ALA A 164 -9.25 0.12 7.24
CA ALA A 164 -8.70 1.10 6.32
C ALA A 164 -8.19 0.40 5.05
N ALA A 165 -8.91 0.57 3.95
CA ALA A 165 -8.52 0.05 2.64
C ALA A 165 -7.44 0.91 1.96
N ALA A 166 -7.39 2.21 2.32
CA ALA A 166 -6.33 3.12 1.93
C ALA A 166 -6.11 4.19 2.99
N LEU A 167 -4.89 4.67 3.08
CA LEU A 167 -4.44 5.69 4.03
C LEU A 167 -3.76 6.85 3.29
N ALA A 168 -3.86 8.07 3.82
CA ALA A 168 -3.05 9.20 3.39
C ALA A 168 -2.70 10.12 4.57
N LYS A 169 -1.45 10.60 4.57
CA LYS A 169 -0.93 11.59 5.49
C LYS A 169 0.22 12.34 4.83
N ASP A 170 0.12 13.66 4.79
CA ASP A 170 1.11 14.52 4.14
C ASP A 170 1.35 14.08 2.67
N ASN A 171 2.55 13.67 2.36
CA ASN A 171 2.96 13.15 1.05
C ASN A 171 2.91 11.61 0.95
N PHE A 172 2.46 10.91 1.99
CA PHE A 172 2.38 9.46 2.03
C PHE A 172 0.97 8.97 1.75
N TYR A 173 0.87 8.01 0.85
CA TYR A 173 -0.34 7.30 0.46
C TYR A 173 -0.13 5.79 0.62
N GLY A 174 -1.18 5.05 0.87
CA GLY A 174 -1.12 3.60 0.93
C GLY A 174 -2.42 2.94 0.51
N THR A 175 -2.33 1.78 -0.13
CA THR A 175 -3.48 0.92 -0.45
C THR A 175 -3.27 -0.48 0.12
N GLN A 176 -4.30 -1.04 0.78
CA GLN A 176 -4.28 -2.43 1.22
C GLN A 176 -4.51 -3.40 0.06
N PHE A 177 -5.31 -2.98 -0.90
CA PHE A 177 -5.50 -3.70 -2.14
C PHE A 177 -4.32 -3.51 -3.09
N HIS A 178 -4.28 -4.33 -4.12
CA HIS A 178 -3.28 -4.30 -5.18
C HIS A 178 -3.82 -3.53 -6.39
N PRO A 179 -3.55 -2.23 -6.56
CA PRO A 179 -4.04 -1.50 -7.72
C PRO A 179 -3.49 -2.10 -9.02
N GLU A 180 -2.26 -2.65 -9.02
CA GLU A 180 -1.66 -3.31 -10.17
C GLU A 180 -2.38 -4.62 -10.59
N LYS A 181 -3.36 -5.09 -9.79
CA LYS A 181 -4.20 -6.27 -10.05
C LYS A 181 -5.68 -5.94 -10.10
N SER A 182 -6.04 -4.67 -10.03
CA SER A 182 -7.43 -4.20 -9.88
C SER A 182 -8.05 -3.67 -11.18
N GLY A 183 -7.54 -4.10 -12.34
CA GLY A 183 -8.07 -3.73 -13.65
C GLY A 183 -8.09 -2.22 -13.87
N ASP A 184 -9.12 -1.71 -14.56
CA ASP A 184 -9.24 -0.30 -14.93
C ASP A 184 -9.32 0.63 -13.71
N VAL A 185 -9.99 0.19 -12.63
CA VAL A 185 -10.06 0.94 -11.37
C VAL A 185 -8.66 1.12 -10.79
N GLY A 186 -7.87 0.05 -10.76
CA GLY A 186 -6.50 0.09 -10.27
C GLY A 186 -5.58 0.94 -11.15
N GLU A 187 -5.75 0.89 -12.46
CA GLU A 187 -5.00 1.75 -13.40
C GLU A 187 -5.35 3.23 -13.21
N THR A 188 -6.64 3.55 -12.99
CA THR A 188 -7.08 4.91 -12.67
C THR A 188 -6.41 5.42 -11.38
N ILE A 189 -6.39 4.62 -10.32
CA ILE A 189 -5.75 4.97 -9.04
C ILE A 189 -4.25 5.19 -9.23
N LEU A 190 -3.55 4.32 -9.97
CA LEU A 190 -2.13 4.48 -10.23
C LEU A 190 -1.85 5.70 -11.11
N LYS A 191 -2.71 5.97 -12.09
CA LYS A 191 -2.62 7.19 -12.91
C LYS A 191 -2.79 8.44 -12.06
N ASN A 192 -3.80 8.48 -11.18
CA ASN A 192 -3.99 9.60 -10.27
C ASN A 192 -2.76 9.82 -9.37
N PHE A 193 -2.15 8.75 -8.86
CA PHE A 193 -0.88 8.86 -8.12
C PHE A 193 0.25 9.44 -8.99
N ILE A 194 0.33 9.07 -10.26
CA ILE A 194 1.33 9.61 -11.19
C ILE A 194 1.10 11.11 -11.43
N ASP A 195 -0.15 11.56 -11.41
CA ASP A 195 -0.54 12.93 -11.71
C ASP A 195 -0.53 13.87 -10.48
N LEU A 196 -0.42 13.32 -9.21
CA LEU A 196 -0.21 14.11 -7.99
C LEU A 196 1.09 14.93 -8.09
#